data_fc4545a0c8d904ff8c681c4179cf4c19
#
_entry.id   fc4545a0c8d904ff8c681c4179cf4c19
#
_cell.length_a   1.000
_cell.length_b   1.000
_cell.length_c   1.000
_cell.angle_alpha   90.00
_cell.angle_beta   90.00
_cell.angle_gamma   90.00
#
_symmetry.space_group_name_H-M   'P 1'
#
loop_
_entity.id
_entity.type
_entity.pdbx_description
1 polymer ?
#
loop_
_entity_poly.entity_id
_entity_poly.type
_entity_poly.pdbx_seq_one_letter_code
_entity_poly.pdbx_strand_id
1 'polypeptide(L)'
;MTAAIDVQGLVKRYGTKTVVDHVDLKLEPGRVCGFLGPNGSGKTTTLRMICGLLTPDGGSGTVLGQDLLTGRDAIKRQAGYMTQRFGLYEDLTIRENLEFVARLYGLPHFKDVVAEALTRLGLTERQNQLAGSLSGGWKQRLALAACVLHGPKLLLLDEPTAGVDPKARRSFWDEIHALAAQGITVLVSTHYMDEAERCHEIAYIAYGKLMARGSAADIIAQSGLKAMVATGEGADRLAQTLSSFPGITAAAAFGTTLHICSPDAQALKRAVASVSDRKSIRWQEATPTLEDVFIHLMGQAQDNMAVS
;
A
#
# COMPACT_ATOMS: atom_id res chain seq x y z
N MET A 1 18.84 -14.99 -7.72
CA MET A 1 17.62 -14.76 -8.52
C MET A 1 17.57 -13.30 -8.90
N THR A 2 17.11 -12.96 -10.09
CA THR A 2 16.91 -11.55 -10.51
C THR A 2 15.68 -10.99 -9.81
N ALA A 3 15.76 -9.78 -9.30
CA ALA A 3 14.62 -9.10 -8.67
C ALA A 3 13.45 -8.96 -9.66
N ALA A 4 12.22 -9.01 -9.14
CA ALA A 4 11.03 -8.77 -9.96
C ALA A 4 10.89 -7.31 -10.36
N ILE A 5 11.31 -6.40 -9.48
CA ILE A 5 11.44 -4.97 -9.72
C ILE A 5 12.80 -4.55 -9.21
N ASP A 6 13.58 -3.86 -10.04
CA ASP A 6 14.86 -3.22 -9.65
C ASP A 6 14.97 -1.92 -10.42
N VAL A 7 14.50 -0.83 -9.82
CA VAL A 7 14.45 0.49 -10.42
C VAL A 7 15.13 1.52 -9.53
N GLN A 8 15.81 2.48 -10.13
CA GLN A 8 16.62 3.47 -9.44
C GLN A 8 16.36 4.87 -9.98
N GLY A 9 16.25 5.83 -9.06
CA GLY A 9 16.12 7.24 -9.37
C GLY A 9 14.88 7.60 -10.17
N LEU A 10 13.75 6.89 -10.00
CA LEU A 10 12.54 7.17 -10.78
C LEU A 10 12.06 8.59 -10.53
N VAL A 11 11.88 9.35 -11.61
CA VAL A 11 11.37 10.72 -11.58
C VAL A 11 10.15 10.84 -12.49
N LYS A 12 9.13 11.53 -12.00
CA LYS A 12 7.99 11.97 -12.83
C LYS A 12 7.55 13.37 -12.48
N ARG A 13 7.44 14.20 -13.52
CA ARG A 13 7.01 15.60 -13.43
C ARG A 13 5.74 15.82 -14.21
N TYR A 14 4.91 16.73 -13.72
CA TYR A 14 3.75 17.28 -14.43
C TYR A 14 3.83 18.80 -14.36
N GLY A 15 4.23 19.40 -15.46
CA GLY A 15 4.57 20.82 -15.49
C GLY A 15 5.76 21.11 -14.56
N THR A 16 5.59 22.02 -13.63
CA THR A 16 6.61 22.38 -12.62
C THR A 16 6.65 21.43 -11.43
N LYS A 17 5.62 20.58 -11.25
CA LYS A 17 5.46 19.73 -10.07
C LYS A 17 6.17 18.39 -10.25
N THR A 18 7.11 18.05 -9.37
CA THR A 18 7.70 16.71 -9.28
C THR A 18 6.86 15.83 -8.39
N VAL A 19 6.16 14.84 -8.99
CA VAL A 19 5.22 13.95 -8.29
C VAL A 19 5.93 12.68 -7.79
N VAL A 20 6.96 12.22 -8.51
CA VAL A 20 7.86 11.16 -8.07
C VAL A 20 9.27 11.70 -8.17
N ASP A 21 10.03 11.63 -7.10
CA ASP A 21 11.31 12.30 -6.94
C ASP A 21 12.39 11.31 -6.47
N HIS A 22 13.15 10.77 -7.46
CA HIS A 22 14.27 9.84 -7.27
C HIS A 22 13.91 8.61 -6.42
N VAL A 23 12.78 7.95 -6.75
CA VAL A 23 12.36 6.74 -6.05
C VAL A 23 13.16 5.53 -6.50
N ASP A 24 13.79 4.85 -5.54
CA ASP A 24 14.44 3.55 -5.70
C ASP A 24 13.53 2.45 -5.15
N LEU A 25 13.28 1.41 -5.94
CA LEU A 25 12.48 0.28 -5.49
C LEU A 25 13.05 -1.03 -6.01
N LYS A 26 13.36 -1.94 -5.09
CA LYS A 26 13.77 -3.29 -5.42
C LYS A 26 12.83 -4.28 -4.75
N LEU A 27 12.29 -5.25 -5.49
CA LEU A 27 11.36 -6.25 -4.97
C LEU A 27 11.74 -7.63 -5.47
N GLU A 28 11.94 -8.55 -4.53
CA GLU A 28 12.27 -9.95 -4.85
C GLU A 28 11.01 -10.72 -5.29
N PRO A 29 11.18 -11.76 -6.15
CA PRO A 29 10.05 -12.55 -6.64
C PRO A 29 9.24 -13.23 -5.52
N GLY A 30 7.92 -13.37 -5.72
CA GLY A 30 7.03 -14.08 -4.81
C GLY A 30 6.74 -13.35 -3.50
N ARG A 31 7.07 -12.06 -3.40
CA ARG A 31 6.80 -11.25 -2.20
C ARG A 31 5.64 -10.29 -2.41
N VAL A 32 4.98 -9.96 -1.31
CA VAL A 32 3.98 -8.89 -1.25
C VAL A 32 4.63 -7.66 -0.64
N CYS A 33 4.70 -6.58 -1.40
CA CYS A 33 5.18 -5.28 -0.93
C CYS A 33 4.02 -4.28 -0.84
N GLY A 34 3.84 -3.68 0.33
CA GLY A 34 2.92 -2.57 0.56
C GLY A 34 3.58 -1.25 0.17
N PHE A 35 3.06 -0.58 -0.84
CA PHE A 35 3.48 0.76 -1.24
C PHE A 35 2.61 1.77 -0.51
N LEU A 36 3.02 2.13 0.71
CA LEU A 36 2.23 2.89 1.68
C LEU A 36 2.52 4.38 1.59
N GLY A 37 1.51 5.20 1.78
CA GLY A 37 1.67 6.65 1.86
C GLY A 37 0.35 7.41 1.72
N PRO A 38 0.33 8.72 2.04
CA PRO A 38 -0.87 9.54 1.93
C PRO A 38 -1.34 9.71 0.48
N ASN A 39 -2.55 10.21 0.32
CA ASN A 39 -3.07 10.56 -1.00
C ASN A 39 -2.21 11.65 -1.65
N GLY A 40 -1.94 11.50 -2.95
CA GLY A 40 -1.09 12.43 -3.69
C GLY A 40 0.43 12.22 -3.50
N SER A 41 0.88 11.24 -2.72
CA SER A 41 2.32 10.97 -2.50
C SER A 41 3.07 10.38 -3.70
N GLY A 42 2.39 10.08 -4.81
CA GLY A 42 3.01 9.53 -6.03
C GLY A 42 2.84 8.02 -6.22
N LYS A 43 2.10 7.30 -5.36
CA LYS A 43 1.89 5.84 -5.43
C LYS A 43 1.40 5.37 -6.80
N THR A 44 0.22 5.82 -7.23
CA THR A 44 -0.37 5.48 -8.54
C THR A 44 0.57 5.81 -9.70
N THR A 45 1.25 6.95 -9.64
CA THR A 45 2.20 7.37 -10.67
C THR A 45 3.37 6.40 -10.76
N THR A 46 3.93 6.00 -9.63
CA THR A 46 5.02 5.02 -9.56
C THR A 46 4.57 3.65 -10.07
N LEU A 47 3.40 3.15 -9.65
CA LEU A 47 2.86 1.88 -10.15
C LEU A 47 2.71 1.89 -11.67
N ARG A 48 2.19 2.99 -12.24
CA ARG A 48 2.02 3.13 -13.71
C ARG A 48 3.35 3.17 -14.45
N MET A 49 4.40 3.75 -13.88
CA MET A 49 5.74 3.71 -14.47
C MET A 49 6.29 2.28 -14.46
N ILE A 50 6.20 1.57 -13.33
CA ILE A 50 6.66 0.19 -13.18
C ILE A 50 5.91 -0.76 -14.13
N CYS A 51 4.61 -0.54 -14.33
CA CYS A 51 3.78 -1.32 -15.26
C CYS A 51 4.04 -1.00 -16.75
N GLY A 52 4.88 -0.02 -17.06
CA GLY A 52 5.11 0.44 -18.44
C GLY A 52 3.94 1.22 -19.05
N LEU A 53 2.95 1.64 -18.26
CA LEU A 53 1.82 2.48 -18.71
C LEU A 53 2.21 3.96 -18.79
N LEU A 54 3.19 4.39 -18.03
CA LEU A 54 3.67 5.76 -17.97
C LEU A 54 5.19 5.79 -18.15
N THR A 55 5.68 6.67 -19.00
CA THR A 55 7.13 6.85 -19.17
C THR A 55 7.66 7.75 -18.06
N PRO A 56 8.69 7.32 -17.29
CA PRO A 56 9.38 8.20 -16.36
C PRO A 56 10.13 9.29 -17.10
N ASP A 57 10.35 10.43 -16.43
CA ASP A 57 11.15 11.53 -16.94
C ASP A 57 12.64 11.39 -16.55
N GLY A 58 12.95 10.47 -15.64
CA GLY A 58 14.28 10.11 -15.18
C GLY A 58 14.29 8.78 -14.43
N GLY A 59 15.49 8.27 -14.22
CA GLY A 59 15.71 6.97 -13.60
C GLY A 59 15.87 5.85 -14.63
N SER A 60 16.20 4.66 -14.14
CA SER A 60 16.45 3.46 -14.95
C SER A 60 16.14 2.21 -14.14
N GLY A 61 16.22 1.06 -14.78
CA GLY A 61 16.09 -0.23 -14.09
C GLY A 61 15.36 -1.27 -14.91
N THR A 62 15.02 -2.36 -14.24
CA THR A 62 14.33 -3.49 -14.86
C THR A 62 13.09 -3.91 -14.09
N VAL A 63 12.10 -4.38 -14.82
CA VAL A 63 10.90 -5.02 -14.27
C VAL A 63 10.74 -6.37 -14.96
N LEU A 64 10.69 -7.44 -14.17
CA LEU A 64 10.69 -8.82 -14.68
C LEU A 64 11.84 -9.11 -15.68
N GLY A 65 13.00 -8.51 -15.44
CA GLY A 65 14.18 -8.62 -16.31
C GLY A 65 14.09 -7.82 -17.60
N GLN A 66 13.03 -7.05 -17.82
CA GLN A 66 12.84 -6.17 -18.98
C GLN A 66 13.26 -4.75 -18.62
N ASP A 67 13.96 -4.08 -19.50
CA ASP A 67 14.32 -2.66 -19.32
C ASP A 67 13.04 -1.79 -19.21
N LEU A 68 13.02 -0.91 -18.23
CA LEU A 68 11.85 -0.10 -17.89
C LEU A 68 11.41 0.85 -19.03
N LEU A 69 12.35 1.33 -19.83
CA LEU A 69 12.07 2.29 -20.90
C LEU A 69 11.75 1.63 -22.23
N THR A 70 12.54 0.62 -22.62
CA THR A 70 12.47 -0.02 -23.93
C THR A 70 11.64 -1.31 -23.91
N GLY A 71 11.54 -2.00 -22.76
CA GLY A 71 10.83 -3.27 -22.59
C GLY A 71 9.35 -3.14 -22.20
N ARG A 72 8.74 -1.96 -22.29
CA ARG A 72 7.39 -1.64 -21.76
C ARG A 72 6.30 -2.62 -22.22
N ASP A 73 6.29 -3.04 -23.48
CA ASP A 73 5.26 -3.95 -23.99
C ASP A 73 5.47 -5.38 -23.46
N ALA A 74 6.70 -5.79 -23.23
CA ALA A 74 7.00 -7.07 -22.61
C ALA A 74 6.63 -7.07 -21.11
N ILE A 75 6.82 -5.96 -20.42
CA ILE A 75 6.37 -5.76 -19.02
C ILE A 75 4.84 -5.88 -18.95
N LYS A 76 4.09 -5.13 -19.77
CA LYS A 76 2.62 -5.15 -19.80
C LYS A 76 2.04 -6.54 -20.04
N ARG A 77 2.68 -7.36 -20.84
CA ARG A 77 2.25 -8.75 -21.10
C ARG A 77 2.45 -9.69 -19.92
N GLN A 78 3.38 -9.38 -19.01
CA GLN A 78 3.73 -10.22 -17.87
C GLN A 78 3.22 -9.64 -16.54
N ALA A 79 2.65 -8.44 -16.54
CA ALA A 79 2.12 -7.77 -15.37
C ALA A 79 0.59 -7.64 -15.44
N GLY A 80 -0.08 -7.86 -14.31
CA GLY A 80 -1.47 -7.50 -14.10
C GLY A 80 -1.55 -6.15 -13.38
N TYR A 81 -2.35 -5.23 -13.87
CA TYR A 81 -2.56 -3.93 -13.23
C TYR A 81 -4.03 -3.73 -12.89
N MET A 82 -4.31 -3.56 -11.61
CA MET A 82 -5.64 -3.26 -11.10
C MET A 82 -5.71 -1.79 -10.71
N THR A 83 -6.60 -1.05 -11.34
CA THR A 83 -6.83 0.36 -11.07
C THR A 83 -7.68 0.56 -9.82
N GLN A 84 -7.52 1.71 -9.14
CA GLN A 84 -8.33 2.09 -7.98
C GLN A 84 -9.83 2.11 -8.30
N ARG A 85 -10.21 2.62 -9.47
CA ARG A 85 -11.60 2.59 -9.94
C ARG A 85 -11.87 1.28 -10.67
N PHE A 86 -13.08 0.74 -10.50
CA PHE A 86 -13.52 -0.40 -11.27
C PHE A 86 -13.43 -0.09 -12.77
N GLY A 87 -12.62 -0.87 -13.48
CA GLY A 87 -12.27 -0.61 -14.91
C GLY A 87 -12.91 -1.57 -15.90
N LEU A 88 -13.79 -2.47 -15.45
CA LEU A 88 -14.49 -3.42 -16.30
C LEU A 88 -15.87 -2.88 -16.70
N TYR A 89 -16.49 -3.50 -17.71
CA TYR A 89 -17.77 -3.07 -18.26
C TYR A 89 -18.92 -3.45 -17.33
N GLU A 90 -19.63 -2.46 -16.83
CA GLU A 90 -20.73 -2.65 -15.87
C GLU A 90 -21.99 -3.27 -16.50
N ASP A 91 -22.18 -3.11 -17.79
CA ASP A 91 -23.26 -3.65 -18.62
C ASP A 91 -23.00 -5.07 -19.14
N LEU A 92 -21.81 -5.61 -18.91
CA LEU A 92 -21.46 -7.00 -19.15
C LEU A 92 -21.56 -7.85 -17.89
N THR A 93 -21.84 -9.14 -18.06
CA THR A 93 -21.78 -10.11 -16.99
C THR A 93 -20.35 -10.35 -16.50
N ILE A 94 -20.20 -11.00 -15.35
CA ILE A 94 -18.89 -11.43 -14.84
C ILE A 94 -18.15 -12.27 -15.88
N ARG A 95 -18.83 -13.26 -16.46
CA ARG A 95 -18.25 -14.14 -17.50
C ARG A 95 -17.82 -13.35 -18.72
N GLU A 96 -18.70 -12.51 -19.27
CA GLU A 96 -18.41 -11.73 -20.48
C GLU A 96 -17.23 -10.78 -20.29
N ASN A 97 -17.11 -10.15 -19.13
CA ASN A 97 -15.94 -9.34 -18.80
C ASN A 97 -14.64 -10.16 -18.82
N LEU A 98 -14.63 -11.35 -18.21
CA LEU A 98 -13.45 -12.21 -18.22
C LEU A 98 -13.15 -12.77 -19.59
N GLU A 99 -14.16 -13.14 -20.39
CA GLU A 99 -13.97 -13.57 -21.78
C GLU A 99 -13.42 -12.43 -22.66
N PHE A 100 -13.88 -11.21 -22.46
CA PHE A 100 -13.34 -10.04 -23.14
C PHE A 100 -11.85 -9.86 -22.84
N VAL A 101 -11.47 -9.90 -21.56
CA VAL A 101 -10.06 -9.79 -21.12
C VAL A 101 -9.22 -10.94 -21.68
N ALA A 102 -9.71 -12.17 -21.62
CA ALA A 102 -9.01 -13.34 -22.14
C ALA A 102 -8.72 -13.22 -23.66
N ARG A 103 -9.68 -12.71 -24.42
CA ARG A 103 -9.52 -12.44 -25.87
C ARG A 103 -8.53 -11.31 -26.12
N LEU A 104 -8.57 -10.25 -25.31
CA LEU A 104 -7.63 -9.12 -25.41
C LEU A 104 -6.17 -9.57 -25.25
N TYR A 105 -5.93 -10.52 -24.33
CA TYR A 105 -4.61 -11.13 -24.13
C TYR A 105 -4.30 -12.27 -25.12
N GLY A 106 -5.24 -12.61 -26.03
CA GLY A 106 -5.05 -13.68 -27.01
C GLY A 106 -4.90 -15.07 -26.38
N LEU A 107 -5.57 -15.33 -25.25
CA LEU A 107 -5.41 -16.59 -24.54
C LEU A 107 -6.02 -17.75 -25.34
N PRO A 108 -5.26 -18.85 -25.60
CA PRO A 108 -5.83 -20.04 -26.19
C PRO A 108 -6.84 -20.67 -25.24
N HIS A 109 -7.85 -21.36 -25.79
CA HIS A 109 -8.89 -22.03 -24.99
C HIS A 109 -9.51 -21.13 -23.90
N PHE A 110 -9.69 -19.84 -24.21
CA PHE A 110 -10.09 -18.80 -23.27
C PHE A 110 -11.33 -19.15 -22.43
N LYS A 111 -12.26 -19.98 -22.95
CA LYS A 111 -13.45 -20.39 -22.21
C LYS A 111 -13.10 -21.27 -21.00
N ASP A 112 -12.13 -22.15 -21.15
CA ASP A 112 -11.66 -23.03 -20.08
C ASP A 112 -10.88 -22.24 -19.02
N VAL A 113 -10.01 -21.32 -19.49
CA VAL A 113 -9.29 -20.39 -18.62
C VAL A 113 -10.25 -19.52 -17.79
N VAL A 114 -11.32 -19.03 -18.41
CA VAL A 114 -12.35 -18.25 -17.70
C VAL A 114 -13.11 -19.11 -16.70
N ALA A 115 -13.49 -20.35 -17.06
CA ALA A 115 -14.18 -21.26 -16.16
C ALA A 115 -13.33 -21.59 -14.93
N GLU A 116 -12.03 -21.84 -15.10
CA GLU A 116 -11.08 -22.06 -14.01
C GLU A 116 -10.96 -20.84 -13.12
N ALA A 117 -10.81 -19.64 -13.69
CA ALA A 117 -10.73 -18.38 -12.94
C ALA A 117 -12.00 -18.10 -12.14
N LEU A 118 -13.18 -18.35 -12.72
CA LEU A 118 -14.48 -18.23 -12.03
C LEU A 118 -14.55 -19.17 -10.80
N THR A 119 -14.09 -20.41 -10.96
CA THR A 119 -14.07 -21.41 -9.88
C THR A 119 -13.09 -21.00 -8.78
N ARG A 120 -11.86 -20.68 -9.14
CA ARG A 120 -10.79 -20.31 -8.19
C ARG A 120 -11.18 -19.12 -7.32
N LEU A 121 -11.85 -18.12 -7.89
CA LEU A 121 -12.20 -16.87 -7.20
C LEU A 121 -13.64 -16.86 -6.65
N GLY A 122 -14.33 -18.01 -6.66
CA GLY A 122 -15.67 -18.17 -6.11
C GLY A 122 -16.73 -17.35 -6.84
N LEU A 123 -16.58 -17.16 -8.15
CA LEU A 123 -17.48 -16.36 -9.00
C LEU A 123 -18.45 -17.22 -9.83
N THR A 124 -18.34 -18.54 -9.76
CA THR A 124 -19.11 -19.48 -10.61
C THR A 124 -20.62 -19.28 -10.50
N GLU A 125 -21.15 -19.20 -9.26
CA GLU A 125 -22.60 -19.04 -9.01
C GLU A 125 -23.14 -17.68 -9.51
N ARG A 126 -22.25 -16.70 -9.68
CA ARG A 126 -22.58 -15.32 -10.05
C ARG A 126 -22.18 -14.97 -11.47
N GLN A 127 -21.65 -15.92 -12.25
CA GLN A 127 -21.02 -15.66 -13.54
C GLN A 127 -21.91 -14.93 -14.55
N ASN A 128 -23.23 -15.10 -14.46
CA ASN A 128 -24.22 -14.45 -15.33
C ASN A 128 -24.77 -13.14 -14.75
N GLN A 129 -24.31 -12.72 -13.58
CA GLN A 129 -24.71 -11.46 -12.96
C GLN A 129 -23.98 -10.29 -13.64
N LEU A 130 -24.70 -9.19 -13.91
CA LEU A 130 -24.10 -7.97 -14.45
C LEU A 130 -23.08 -7.39 -13.46
N ALA A 131 -21.91 -6.98 -13.96
CA ALA A 131 -20.86 -6.42 -13.14
C ALA A 131 -21.28 -5.13 -12.43
N GLY A 132 -22.15 -4.33 -13.04
CA GLY A 132 -22.69 -3.11 -12.43
C GLY A 132 -23.51 -3.35 -11.16
N SER A 133 -24.19 -4.50 -11.07
CA SER A 133 -25.03 -4.87 -9.91
C SER A 133 -24.27 -5.49 -8.75
N LEU A 134 -22.94 -5.68 -8.87
CA LEU A 134 -22.11 -6.24 -7.83
C LEU A 134 -21.85 -5.25 -6.70
N SER A 135 -21.77 -5.75 -5.46
CA SER A 135 -21.22 -4.97 -4.36
C SER A 135 -19.72 -4.68 -4.56
N GLY A 136 -19.18 -3.67 -3.85
CA GLY A 136 -17.78 -3.29 -3.95
C GLY A 136 -16.81 -4.46 -3.83
N GLY A 137 -16.99 -5.33 -2.85
CA GLY A 137 -16.13 -6.51 -2.65
C GLY A 137 -16.17 -7.50 -3.81
N TRP A 138 -17.34 -7.70 -4.43
CA TRP A 138 -17.46 -8.55 -5.62
C TRP A 138 -16.87 -7.90 -6.87
N LYS A 139 -17.00 -6.58 -7.03
CA LYS A 139 -16.31 -5.82 -8.09
C LYS A 139 -14.79 -5.98 -7.97
N GLN A 140 -14.25 -5.90 -6.75
CA GLN A 140 -12.81 -6.09 -6.52
C GLN A 140 -12.35 -7.52 -6.84
N ARG A 141 -13.13 -8.55 -6.47
CA ARG A 141 -12.84 -9.94 -6.86
C ARG A 141 -12.83 -10.11 -8.37
N LEU A 142 -13.81 -9.54 -9.06
CA LEU A 142 -13.86 -9.61 -10.53
C LEU A 142 -12.67 -8.89 -11.17
N ALA A 143 -12.29 -7.71 -10.65
CA ALA A 143 -11.12 -6.98 -11.13
C ALA A 143 -9.82 -7.76 -10.90
N LEU A 144 -9.66 -8.40 -9.73
CA LEU A 144 -8.51 -9.27 -9.46
C LEU A 144 -8.50 -10.48 -10.41
N ALA A 145 -9.67 -11.13 -10.64
CA ALA A 145 -9.81 -12.23 -11.58
C ALA A 145 -9.30 -11.85 -12.98
N ALA A 146 -9.72 -10.68 -13.46
CA ALA A 146 -9.28 -10.15 -14.76
C ALA A 146 -7.76 -9.90 -14.79
N CYS A 147 -7.18 -9.38 -13.69
CA CYS A 147 -5.75 -9.10 -13.61
C CYS A 147 -4.88 -10.36 -13.61
N VAL A 148 -5.38 -11.49 -13.08
CA VAL A 148 -4.60 -12.73 -12.98
C VAL A 148 -4.84 -13.71 -14.14
N LEU A 149 -5.82 -13.42 -15.00
CA LEU A 149 -6.32 -14.33 -16.03
C LEU A 149 -5.26 -14.80 -17.03
N HIS A 150 -4.33 -13.92 -17.37
CA HIS A 150 -3.24 -14.20 -18.33
C HIS A 150 -1.97 -14.78 -17.67
N GLY A 151 -2.04 -15.17 -16.38
CA GLY A 151 -0.90 -15.75 -15.67
C GLY A 151 0.26 -14.78 -15.45
N PRO A 152 0.05 -13.58 -14.90
CA PRO A 152 1.12 -12.61 -14.72
C PRO A 152 2.14 -13.08 -13.67
N LYS A 153 3.38 -12.60 -13.80
CA LYS A 153 4.44 -12.78 -12.80
C LYS A 153 4.48 -11.66 -11.75
N LEU A 154 3.87 -10.52 -12.07
CA LEU A 154 3.80 -9.33 -11.22
C LEU A 154 2.37 -8.80 -11.20
N LEU A 155 1.84 -8.54 -10.03
CA LEU A 155 0.59 -7.82 -9.82
C LEU A 155 0.88 -6.44 -9.23
N LEU A 156 0.30 -5.42 -9.84
CA LEU A 156 0.35 -4.04 -9.39
C LEU A 156 -1.10 -3.63 -9.06
N LEU A 157 -1.39 -3.46 -7.77
CA LEU A 157 -2.73 -3.23 -7.26
C LEU A 157 -2.82 -1.82 -6.67
N ASP A 158 -3.64 -0.97 -7.28
CA ASP A 158 -3.74 0.44 -6.89
C ASP A 158 -4.95 0.66 -5.98
N GLU A 159 -4.72 0.74 -4.67
CA GLU A 159 -5.73 0.88 -3.60
C GLU A 159 -6.92 -0.11 -3.76
N PRO A 160 -6.64 -1.42 -3.87
CA PRO A 160 -7.63 -2.40 -4.33
C PRO A 160 -8.79 -2.62 -3.38
N THR A 161 -8.68 -2.18 -2.13
CA THR A 161 -9.68 -2.40 -1.07
C THR A 161 -10.33 -1.11 -0.58
N ALA A 162 -10.10 0.01 -1.29
CA ALA A 162 -10.72 1.29 -0.95
C ALA A 162 -12.26 1.19 -1.03
N GLY A 163 -12.94 1.54 0.06
CA GLY A 163 -14.41 1.49 0.14
C GLY A 163 -15.02 0.09 0.25
N VAL A 164 -14.19 -0.94 0.53
CA VAL A 164 -14.64 -2.32 0.74
C VAL A 164 -14.86 -2.59 2.22
N ASP A 165 -15.92 -3.35 2.54
CA ASP A 165 -16.20 -3.74 3.92
C ASP A 165 -15.09 -4.62 4.53
N PRO A 166 -14.93 -4.64 5.89
CA PRO A 166 -13.81 -5.32 6.54
C PRO A 166 -13.73 -6.83 6.25
N LYS A 167 -14.87 -7.51 6.06
CA LYS A 167 -14.92 -8.95 5.76
C LYS A 167 -14.42 -9.22 4.35
N ALA A 168 -14.91 -8.48 3.36
CA ALA A 168 -14.49 -8.61 1.98
C ALA A 168 -13.02 -8.20 1.81
N ARG A 169 -12.55 -7.17 2.53
CA ARG A 169 -11.14 -6.77 2.57
C ARG A 169 -10.25 -7.91 3.06
N ARG A 170 -10.60 -8.56 4.17
CA ARG A 170 -9.83 -9.72 4.68
C ARG A 170 -9.73 -10.83 3.63
N SER A 171 -10.86 -11.23 3.04
CA SER A 171 -10.88 -12.26 1.99
C SER A 171 -10.04 -11.89 0.76
N PHE A 172 -10.01 -10.61 0.40
CA PHE A 172 -9.17 -10.11 -0.70
C PHE A 172 -7.67 -10.25 -0.39
N TRP A 173 -7.27 -9.94 0.84
CA TRP A 173 -5.89 -10.12 1.29
C TRP A 173 -5.47 -11.59 1.37
N ASP A 174 -6.38 -12.48 1.79
CA ASP A 174 -6.13 -13.93 1.79
C ASP A 174 -5.84 -14.42 0.36
N GLU A 175 -6.57 -13.90 -0.65
CA GLU A 175 -6.33 -14.21 -2.06
C GLU A 175 -4.98 -13.67 -2.56
N ILE A 176 -4.60 -12.43 -2.19
CA ILE A 176 -3.29 -11.86 -2.52
C ILE A 176 -2.17 -12.76 -1.98
N HIS A 177 -2.28 -13.22 -0.73
CA HIS A 177 -1.27 -14.11 -0.14
C HIS A 177 -1.23 -15.48 -0.83
N ALA A 178 -2.39 -16.03 -1.21
CA ALA A 178 -2.45 -17.27 -1.97
C ALA A 178 -1.77 -17.16 -3.34
N LEU A 179 -1.94 -16.03 -4.03
CA LEU A 179 -1.26 -15.74 -5.30
C LEU A 179 0.25 -15.58 -5.10
N ALA A 180 0.68 -14.90 -4.05
CA ALA A 180 2.10 -14.75 -3.73
C ALA A 180 2.77 -16.10 -3.39
N ALA A 181 2.08 -16.98 -2.66
CA ALA A 181 2.54 -18.34 -2.37
C ALA A 181 2.70 -19.20 -3.64
N GLN A 182 2.00 -18.87 -4.73
CA GLN A 182 2.18 -19.48 -6.05
C GLN A 182 3.33 -18.86 -6.85
N GLY A 183 4.08 -17.92 -6.27
CA GLY A 183 5.24 -17.27 -6.88
C GLY A 183 4.96 -15.94 -7.60
N ILE A 184 3.72 -15.45 -7.58
CA ILE A 184 3.38 -14.14 -8.14
C ILE A 184 3.90 -13.04 -7.20
N THR A 185 4.64 -12.09 -7.74
CA THR A 185 5.09 -10.91 -7.00
C THR A 185 3.97 -9.88 -6.95
N VAL A 186 3.73 -9.25 -5.80
CA VAL A 186 2.63 -8.29 -5.65
C VAL A 186 3.14 -6.98 -5.07
N LEU A 187 2.83 -5.87 -5.73
CA LEU A 187 3.01 -4.51 -5.22
C LEU A 187 1.62 -3.87 -5.06
N VAL A 188 1.25 -3.61 -3.81
CA VAL A 188 -0.07 -3.06 -3.46
C VAL A 188 0.09 -1.64 -2.95
N SER A 189 -0.51 -0.65 -3.61
CA SER A 189 -0.61 0.67 -3.00
C SER A 189 -1.76 0.71 -1.99
N THR A 190 -1.51 1.34 -0.85
CA THR A 190 -2.51 1.54 0.20
C THR A 190 -2.18 2.79 1.02
N HIS A 191 -3.17 3.30 1.72
CA HIS A 191 -3.00 4.31 2.76
C HIS A 191 -3.43 3.78 4.13
N TYR A 192 -3.80 2.48 4.23
CA TYR A 192 -4.20 1.81 5.45
C TYR A 192 -3.01 1.09 6.10
N MET A 193 -2.76 1.37 7.38
CA MET A 193 -1.65 0.78 8.15
C MET A 193 -1.86 -0.72 8.38
N ASP A 194 -3.08 -1.12 8.70
CA ASP A 194 -3.45 -2.52 8.92
C ASP A 194 -3.26 -3.41 7.68
N GLU A 195 -3.32 -2.82 6.49
CA GLU A 195 -2.99 -3.51 5.24
C GLU A 195 -1.47 -3.61 5.03
N ALA A 196 -0.74 -2.54 5.33
CA ALA A 196 0.71 -2.54 5.22
C ALA A 196 1.36 -3.59 6.15
N GLU A 197 0.83 -3.77 7.37
CA GLU A 197 1.29 -4.78 8.32
C GLU A 197 1.11 -6.23 7.82
N ARG A 198 0.22 -6.45 6.84
CA ARG A 198 0.05 -7.76 6.17
C ARG A 198 1.10 -8.05 5.11
N CYS A 199 1.86 -7.05 4.68
CA CYS A 199 2.86 -7.19 3.64
C CYS A 199 4.16 -7.79 4.19
N HIS A 200 4.90 -8.51 3.33
CA HIS A 200 6.23 -8.99 3.67
C HIS A 200 7.24 -7.84 3.80
N GLU A 201 6.99 -6.77 3.06
CA GLU A 201 7.82 -5.58 3.00
C GLU A 201 6.95 -4.35 2.76
N ILE A 202 7.34 -3.23 3.32
CA ILE A 202 6.69 -1.94 3.16
C ILE A 202 7.68 -0.98 2.52
N ALA A 203 7.22 -0.23 1.51
CA ALA A 203 7.91 0.93 0.97
C ALA A 203 7.03 2.15 1.25
N TYR A 204 7.45 3.00 2.19
CA TYR A 204 6.70 4.20 2.58
C TYR A 204 7.11 5.39 1.74
N ILE A 205 6.15 5.97 1.02
CA ILE A 205 6.35 7.14 0.16
C ILE A 205 5.56 8.36 0.68
N ALA A 206 6.25 9.49 0.80
CA ALA A 206 5.62 10.77 1.10
C ALA A 206 6.23 11.87 0.23
N TYR A 207 5.40 12.79 -0.24
CA TYR A 207 5.83 13.92 -1.10
C TYR A 207 6.70 13.50 -2.30
N GLY A 208 6.39 12.35 -2.89
CA GLY A 208 7.13 11.80 -4.04
C GLY A 208 8.43 11.08 -3.71
N LYS A 209 8.85 11.01 -2.45
CA LYS A 209 10.11 10.39 -2.01
C LYS A 209 9.87 9.14 -1.19
N LEU A 210 10.75 8.15 -1.35
CA LEU A 210 10.77 6.97 -0.49
C LEU A 210 11.39 7.36 0.86
N MET A 211 10.61 7.27 1.93
CA MET A 211 10.99 7.69 3.28
C MET A 211 11.53 6.54 4.13
N ALA A 212 10.98 5.35 3.96
CA ALA A 212 11.38 4.16 4.71
C ALA A 212 11.08 2.91 3.89
N ARG A 213 11.85 1.84 4.15
CA ARG A 213 11.65 0.54 3.53
C ARG A 213 12.11 -0.59 4.45
N GLY A 214 11.37 -1.69 4.48
CA GLY A 214 11.67 -2.89 5.27
C GLY A 214 10.41 -3.62 5.69
N SER A 215 10.53 -4.62 6.55
CA SER A 215 9.37 -5.16 7.26
C SER A 215 8.82 -4.11 8.25
N ALA A 216 7.57 -4.26 8.70
CA ALA A 216 7.00 -3.39 9.73
C ALA A 216 7.92 -3.29 10.97
N ALA A 217 8.46 -4.43 11.41
CA ALA A 217 9.37 -4.51 12.53
C ALA A 217 10.70 -3.75 12.27
N ASP A 218 11.27 -3.90 11.07
CA ASP A 218 12.50 -3.20 10.69
C ASP A 218 12.30 -1.69 10.67
N ILE A 219 11.20 -1.22 10.09
CA ILE A 219 10.87 0.21 10.00
C ILE A 219 10.69 0.80 11.40
N ILE A 220 9.98 0.10 12.30
CA ILE A 220 9.81 0.53 13.69
C ILE A 220 11.17 0.57 14.40
N ALA A 221 11.99 -0.46 14.26
CA ALA A 221 13.31 -0.53 14.90
C ALA A 221 14.25 0.59 14.41
N GLN A 222 14.27 0.83 13.09
CA GLN A 222 15.13 1.86 12.46
C GLN A 222 14.70 3.29 12.79
N SER A 223 13.43 3.51 13.13
CA SER A 223 12.92 4.84 13.49
C SER A 223 13.58 5.45 14.72
N GLY A 224 14.13 4.61 15.61
CA GLY A 224 14.71 5.05 16.88
C GLY A 224 13.68 5.60 17.88
N LEU A 225 12.39 5.59 17.53
CA LEU A 225 11.33 6.07 18.40
C LEU A 225 11.21 5.23 19.67
N LYS A 226 10.84 5.89 20.75
CA LYS A 226 10.37 5.31 22.01
C LYS A 226 8.92 5.75 22.21
N ALA A 227 8.13 4.90 22.84
CA ALA A 227 6.73 5.19 23.12
C ALA A 227 6.40 4.97 24.61
N MET A 228 5.46 5.76 25.10
CA MET A 228 4.79 5.55 26.37
C MET A 228 3.29 5.63 26.19
N VAL A 229 2.58 4.77 26.91
CA VAL A 229 1.12 4.70 26.89
C VAL A 229 0.58 5.08 28.26
N ALA A 230 -0.32 6.03 28.29
CA ALA A 230 -1.10 6.39 29.46
C ALA A 230 -2.47 5.74 29.43
N THR A 231 -2.89 5.19 30.57
CA THR A 231 -4.23 4.63 30.78
C THR A 231 -4.85 5.24 32.04
N GLY A 232 -6.16 5.43 32.03
CA GLY A 232 -6.91 5.97 33.17
C GLY A 232 -7.79 7.14 32.79
N GLU A 233 -8.61 7.57 33.74
CA GLU A 233 -9.58 8.64 33.50
C GLU A 233 -8.91 9.98 33.19
N GLY A 234 -9.25 10.53 32.01
CA GLY A 234 -8.71 11.81 31.53
C GLY A 234 -7.33 11.73 30.86
N ALA A 235 -6.80 10.51 30.61
CA ALA A 235 -5.54 10.34 29.88
C ALA A 235 -5.62 10.95 28.46
N ASP A 236 -6.74 10.73 27.77
CA ASP A 236 -7.06 11.27 26.44
C ASP A 236 -6.93 12.80 26.37
N ARG A 237 -7.33 13.49 27.44
CA ARG A 237 -7.30 14.97 27.52
C ARG A 237 -5.88 15.57 27.57
N LEU A 238 -4.87 14.75 27.85
CA LEU A 238 -3.47 15.18 27.85
C LEU A 238 -2.87 15.26 26.43
N ALA A 239 -3.54 14.69 25.42
CA ALA A 239 -3.00 14.63 24.06
C ALA A 239 -2.60 16.02 23.54
N GLN A 240 -3.47 17.03 23.69
CA GLN A 240 -3.19 18.39 23.22
C GLN A 240 -2.04 19.05 23.98
N THR A 241 -1.98 18.85 25.30
CA THR A 241 -0.90 19.40 26.13
C THR A 241 0.45 18.77 25.79
N LEU A 242 0.47 17.45 25.63
CA LEU A 242 1.71 16.71 25.39
C LEU A 242 2.16 16.77 23.93
N SER A 243 1.27 17.00 22.96
CA SER A 243 1.67 17.21 21.55
C SER A 243 2.53 18.47 21.37
N SER A 244 2.36 19.47 22.24
CA SER A 244 3.15 20.70 22.24
C SER A 244 4.37 20.63 23.15
N PHE A 245 4.61 19.52 23.85
CA PHE A 245 5.72 19.39 24.77
C PHE A 245 7.06 19.24 24.04
N PRO A 246 8.12 19.98 24.42
CA PRO A 246 9.39 19.93 23.73
C PRO A 246 9.99 18.53 23.66
N GLY A 247 10.27 18.07 22.43
CA GLY A 247 10.84 16.76 22.15
C GLY A 247 9.83 15.63 21.99
N ILE A 248 8.52 15.87 22.16
CA ILE A 248 7.48 14.91 21.79
C ILE A 248 7.19 15.06 20.29
N THR A 249 7.24 13.95 19.55
CA THR A 249 7.01 13.93 18.09
C THR A 249 5.59 13.55 17.73
N ALA A 250 4.92 12.77 18.57
CA ALA A 250 3.52 12.40 18.43
C ALA A 250 2.86 12.25 19.79
N ALA A 251 1.60 12.71 19.90
CA ALA A 251 0.73 12.44 21.04
C ALA A 251 -0.68 12.21 20.49
N ALA A 252 -1.17 10.97 20.59
CA ALA A 252 -2.46 10.56 20.01
C ALA A 252 -3.32 9.82 21.05
N ALA A 253 -4.58 10.24 21.17
CA ALA A 253 -5.54 9.56 22.03
C ALA A 253 -6.27 8.45 21.26
N PHE A 254 -6.33 7.26 21.85
CA PHE A 254 -7.06 6.09 21.35
C PHE A 254 -8.11 5.68 22.40
N GLY A 255 -9.33 6.12 22.24
CA GLY A 255 -10.37 5.93 23.24
C GLY A 255 -9.97 6.57 24.56
N THR A 256 -9.80 5.78 25.63
CA THR A 256 -9.37 6.22 26.97
C THR A 256 -7.86 6.13 27.21
N THR A 257 -7.09 5.76 26.20
CA THR A 257 -5.64 5.67 26.26
C THR A 257 -4.98 6.81 25.50
N LEU A 258 -3.76 7.18 25.89
CA LEU A 258 -2.95 8.17 25.20
C LEU A 258 -1.58 7.56 24.90
N HIS A 259 -1.18 7.63 23.63
CA HIS A 259 0.16 7.29 23.19
C HIS A 259 0.98 8.55 23.00
N ILE A 260 2.22 8.54 23.48
CA ILE A 260 3.20 9.60 23.20
C ILE A 260 4.49 8.98 22.70
N CYS A 261 5.11 9.61 21.70
CA CYS A 261 6.32 9.12 21.05
C CYS A 261 7.39 10.21 20.96
N SER A 262 8.64 9.78 21.10
CA SER A 262 9.82 10.63 20.95
C SER A 262 11.06 9.78 20.59
N PRO A 263 12.02 10.27 19.79
CA PRO A 263 13.34 9.66 19.69
C PRO A 263 14.18 9.88 20.97
N ASP A 264 13.84 10.89 21.80
CA ASP A 264 14.52 11.20 23.08
C ASP A 264 13.75 10.61 24.26
N ALA A 265 14.27 9.53 24.85
CA ALA A 265 13.70 8.92 26.06
C ALA A 265 13.63 9.88 27.26
N GLN A 266 14.55 10.87 27.33
CA GLN A 266 14.52 11.87 28.40
C GLN A 266 13.37 12.87 28.21
N ALA A 267 13.05 13.21 26.94
CA ALA A 267 11.89 14.04 26.63
C ALA A 267 10.58 13.34 27.06
N LEU A 268 10.43 12.03 26.78
CA LEU A 268 9.29 11.26 27.28
C LEU A 268 9.18 11.29 28.81
N LYS A 269 10.28 11.08 29.53
CA LYS A 269 10.28 11.12 30.98
C LYS A 269 9.91 12.50 31.52
N ARG A 270 10.42 13.57 30.92
CA ARG A 270 10.06 14.95 31.29
C ARG A 270 8.59 15.26 31.01
N ALA A 271 8.08 14.80 29.86
CA ALA A 271 6.67 14.98 29.48
C ALA A 271 5.74 14.27 30.48
N VAL A 272 6.05 13.02 30.85
CA VAL A 272 5.30 12.26 31.85
C VAL A 272 5.35 12.95 33.22
N ALA A 273 6.53 13.40 33.64
CA ALA A 273 6.71 14.11 34.92
C ALA A 273 5.89 15.41 35.00
N SER A 274 5.75 16.13 33.87
CA SER A 274 4.99 17.39 33.83
C SER A 274 3.47 17.22 34.06
N VAL A 275 2.95 15.99 33.96
CA VAL A 275 1.54 15.65 34.18
C VAL A 275 1.30 14.63 35.29
N SER A 276 2.32 14.37 36.11
CA SER A 276 2.33 13.33 37.17
C SER A 276 1.37 13.61 38.34
N ASP A 277 0.87 14.83 38.50
CA ASP A 277 -0.10 15.18 39.55
C ASP A 277 -1.46 14.45 39.41
N ARG A 278 -1.72 13.81 38.28
CA ARG A 278 -2.95 13.04 38.02
C ARG A 278 -2.78 11.59 38.46
N LYS A 279 -2.99 11.29 39.74
CA LYS A 279 -2.89 9.94 40.32
C LYS A 279 -3.74 8.86 39.66
N SER A 280 -4.75 9.24 38.86
CA SER A 280 -5.61 8.32 38.13
C SER A 280 -4.98 7.78 36.85
N ILE A 281 -3.86 8.35 36.39
CA ILE A 281 -3.22 7.99 35.13
C ILE A 281 -1.99 7.12 35.38
N ARG A 282 -1.98 5.95 34.72
CA ARG A 282 -0.84 5.03 34.74
C ARG A 282 -0.07 5.09 33.45
N TRP A 283 1.23 5.18 33.52
CA TRP A 283 2.14 5.21 32.38
C TRP A 283 2.91 3.90 32.26
N GLN A 284 3.04 3.39 31.03
CA GLN A 284 3.83 2.19 30.72
C GLN A 284 4.68 2.46 29.47
N GLU A 285 5.88 1.89 29.44
CA GLU A 285 6.68 1.84 28.22
C GLU A 285 5.97 0.92 27.20
N ALA A 286 5.98 1.33 25.94
CA ALA A 286 5.37 0.59 24.84
C ALA A 286 6.30 0.58 23.63
N THR A 287 6.07 -0.37 22.74
CA THR A 287 6.67 -0.35 21.40
C THR A 287 5.91 0.66 20.54
N PRO A 288 6.61 1.55 19.81
CA PRO A 288 5.95 2.42 18.84
C PRO A 288 5.18 1.61 17.80
N THR A 289 4.09 2.16 17.34
CA THR A 289 3.31 1.58 16.23
C THR A 289 3.88 2.05 14.88
N LEU A 290 3.49 1.38 13.81
CA LEU A 290 3.85 1.80 12.46
C LEU A 290 3.28 3.21 12.16
N GLU A 291 2.10 3.53 12.71
CA GLU A 291 1.47 4.86 12.59
C GLU A 291 2.30 5.95 13.28
N ASP A 292 2.84 5.68 14.47
CA ASP A 292 3.74 6.61 15.17
C ASP A 292 4.98 6.95 14.33
N VAL A 293 5.56 5.92 13.68
CA VAL A 293 6.73 6.09 12.82
C VAL A 293 6.39 6.95 11.61
N PHE A 294 5.25 6.72 10.97
CA PHE A 294 4.88 7.50 9.79
C PHE A 294 4.53 8.94 10.10
N ILE A 295 3.84 9.21 11.22
CA ILE A 295 3.63 10.57 11.71
C ILE A 295 4.97 11.28 11.92
N HIS A 296 5.94 10.59 12.52
CA HIS A 296 7.28 11.12 12.73
C HIS A 296 8.00 11.42 11.40
N LEU A 297 7.99 10.48 10.46
CA LEU A 297 8.62 10.65 9.14
C LEU A 297 7.96 11.77 8.32
N MET A 298 6.63 11.89 8.38
CA MET A 298 5.90 12.98 7.73
C MET A 298 6.27 14.35 8.30
N GLY A 299 6.48 14.45 9.61
CA GLY A 299 6.92 15.69 10.26
C GLY A 299 8.33 16.15 9.83
N GLN A 300 9.16 15.22 9.37
CA GLN A 300 10.51 15.51 8.85
C GLN A 300 10.54 15.78 7.34
N ALA A 301 9.51 15.36 6.62
CA ALA A 301 9.45 15.49 5.17
C ALA A 301 9.09 16.93 4.78
N GLN A 302 9.84 17.49 3.83
CA GLN A 302 9.51 18.78 3.22
C GLN A 302 8.40 18.57 2.19
N ASP A 303 7.33 19.35 2.30
CA ASP A 303 6.23 19.34 1.34
C ASP A 303 6.69 19.92 -0.01
N ASN A 304 7.03 19.05 -0.96
CA ASN A 304 7.35 19.45 -2.34
C ASN A 304 6.09 19.86 -3.12
N MET A 305 4.92 19.84 -2.49
CA MET A 305 3.62 20.10 -3.11
C MET A 305 3.03 21.44 -2.69
N ALA A 306 3.63 22.12 -1.70
CA ALA A 306 3.23 23.49 -1.35
C ALA A 306 3.52 24.41 -2.54
N VAL A 307 2.46 25.00 -3.09
CA VAL A 307 2.57 26.05 -4.12
C VAL A 307 3.21 27.25 -3.46
N SER A 308 4.42 27.63 -3.89
CA SER A 308 5.04 28.90 -3.56
C SER A 308 4.31 30.04 -4.24
#